data_d53afe88f8e955406d364c7f5cfcaadb
#
_entry.id   d53afe88f8e955406d364c7f5cfcaadb
#
_cell.length_a   1.000
_cell.length_b   1.000
_cell.length_c   1.000
_cell.angle_alpha   90.00
_cell.angle_beta   90.00
_cell.angle_gamma   90.00
#
_symmetry.space_group_name_H-M   'P 1'
#
loop_
_entity.id
_entity.type
_entity.pdbx_description
1 polymer ?
#
loop_
_entity_poly.entity_id
_entity_poly.type
_entity_poly.pdbx_seq_one_letter_code
_entity_poly.pdbx_strand_id
1 'polypeptide(L)'
;IIMAVSGIGPLWYIQMLCFFSVLLIWVRRVEKDRLWKLGEKANVPFLVLFAIVIWGAAQILNTPMVVVYRFGIYGAGFFVGYFVLSHDEVMDRLEKCWLPLAVCAVILAAAFTVLYWGRPYAEHSVLDTSLCSLFAWIAVIAALAFMKKWGDISNTLTRWMAAKSWGLYLFHYLFIAMTAYYLTMYTKLPAVLLYLFVAAAGFAGAYLAYEIIRRIPVLRWTVCGI
;
A
#
# COMPACT_ATOMS: atom_id res chain seq x y z
N ILE A 1 9.14 22.87 -1.86
CA ILE A 1 7.83 23.35 -1.41
C ILE A 1 6.73 22.91 -2.39
N ILE A 2 6.86 23.17 -3.70
CA ILE A 2 5.85 22.78 -4.70
C ILE A 2 5.59 21.26 -4.68
N MET A 3 6.64 20.42 -4.65
CA MET A 3 6.51 18.96 -4.56
C MET A 3 5.79 18.50 -3.28
N ALA A 4 6.01 19.18 -2.16
CA ALA A 4 5.35 18.82 -0.89
C ALA A 4 3.86 19.22 -0.89
N VAL A 5 3.53 20.35 -1.52
CA VAL A 5 2.14 20.85 -1.59
C VAL A 5 1.33 20.14 -2.68
N SER A 6 1.98 19.82 -3.83
CA SER A 6 1.31 19.15 -4.97
C SER A 6 1.15 17.65 -4.79
N GLY A 7 1.69 17.06 -3.72
CA GLY A 7 1.66 15.62 -3.50
C GLY A 7 2.55 14.81 -4.45
N ILE A 8 3.39 15.47 -5.23
CA ILE A 8 4.35 14.83 -6.12
C ILE A 8 5.59 14.49 -5.29
N GLY A 9 5.80 13.22 -5.01
CA GLY A 9 6.96 12.77 -4.25
C GLY A 9 6.59 11.69 -3.22
N PRO A 10 7.53 11.23 -2.40
CA PRO A 10 7.33 10.09 -1.50
C PRO A 10 6.27 10.32 -0.41
N LEU A 11 5.89 11.56 -0.14
CA LEU A 11 4.90 11.92 0.88
C LEU A 11 3.45 11.94 0.38
N TRP A 12 3.20 11.65 -0.90
CA TRP A 12 1.84 11.65 -1.47
C TRP A 12 0.86 10.75 -0.71
N TYR A 13 1.34 9.62 -0.23
CA TYR A 13 0.52 8.66 0.52
C TYR A 13 0.04 9.26 1.86
N ILE A 14 0.90 9.99 2.56
CA ILE A 14 0.54 10.65 3.83
C ILE A 14 -0.53 11.71 3.59
N GLN A 15 -0.42 12.48 2.51
CA GLN A 15 -1.44 13.47 2.15
C GLN A 15 -2.79 12.79 1.87
N MET A 16 -2.79 11.66 1.15
CA MET A 16 -3.99 10.87 0.92
C MET A 16 -4.60 10.35 2.22
N LEU A 17 -3.77 9.79 3.12
CA LEU A 17 -4.23 9.34 4.43
C LEU A 17 -4.84 10.50 5.23
N CYS A 18 -4.20 11.65 5.26
CA CYS A 18 -4.71 12.83 5.96
C CYS A 18 -6.08 13.26 5.39
N PHE A 19 -6.20 13.36 4.06
CA PHE A 19 -7.43 13.70 3.39
C PHE A 19 -8.57 12.71 3.71
N PHE A 20 -8.33 11.41 3.57
CA PHE A 20 -9.34 10.39 3.85
C PHE A 20 -9.65 10.28 5.34
N SER A 21 -8.71 10.57 6.24
CA SER A 21 -8.97 10.62 7.68
C SER A 21 -9.92 11.75 8.06
N VAL A 22 -9.75 12.94 7.48
CA VAL A 22 -10.69 14.05 7.66
C VAL A 22 -12.07 13.69 7.12
N LEU A 23 -12.13 13.09 5.93
CA LEU A 23 -13.38 12.63 5.35
C LEU A 23 -14.03 11.52 6.20
N LEU A 24 -13.24 10.61 6.77
CA LEU A 24 -13.73 9.58 7.69
C LEU A 24 -14.42 10.18 8.92
N ILE A 25 -13.85 11.24 9.53
CA ILE A 25 -14.49 11.92 10.67
C ILE A 25 -15.89 12.41 10.28
N TRP A 26 -16.02 12.94 9.07
CA TRP A 26 -17.31 13.41 8.55
C TRP A 26 -18.29 12.25 8.34
N VAL A 27 -17.83 11.19 7.69
CA VAL A 27 -18.64 9.99 7.45
C VAL A 27 -19.11 9.38 8.76
N ARG A 28 -18.23 9.27 9.77
CA ARG A 28 -18.57 8.73 11.10
C ARG A 28 -19.65 9.52 11.82
N ARG A 29 -19.69 10.84 11.66
CA ARG A 29 -20.74 11.68 12.24
C ARG A 29 -22.12 11.41 11.63
N VAL A 30 -22.17 11.07 10.35
CA VAL A 30 -23.42 10.83 9.61
C VAL A 30 -23.91 9.40 9.77
N GLU A 31 -23.00 8.41 9.67
CA GLU A 31 -23.34 6.98 9.60
C GLU A 31 -23.75 6.38 10.96
N LYS A 32 -23.37 6.99 12.08
CA LYS A 32 -23.75 6.61 13.46
C LYS A 32 -23.54 5.12 13.75
N ASP A 33 -22.36 4.58 13.43
CA ASP A 33 -21.95 3.17 13.58
C ASP A 33 -22.72 2.13 12.76
N ARG A 34 -23.53 2.55 11.80
CA ARG A 34 -24.28 1.59 10.96
C ARG A 34 -23.36 0.82 10.02
N LEU A 35 -22.47 1.54 9.33
CA LEU A 35 -21.49 0.92 8.42
C LEU A 35 -20.48 0.06 9.17
N TRP A 36 -20.04 0.52 10.34
CA TRP A 36 -19.18 -0.24 11.23
C TRP A 36 -19.78 -1.60 11.60
N LYS A 37 -21.00 -1.59 12.16
CA LYS A 37 -21.73 -2.81 12.53
C LYS A 37 -22.08 -3.72 11.34
N LEU A 38 -22.26 -3.12 10.16
CA LEU A 38 -22.47 -3.89 8.93
C LEU A 38 -21.18 -4.57 8.48
N GLY A 39 -20.06 -3.85 8.56
CA GLY A 39 -18.74 -4.36 8.21
C GLY A 39 -18.31 -5.57 9.03
N GLU A 40 -18.58 -5.56 10.34
CA GLU A 40 -18.31 -6.70 11.25
C GLU A 40 -18.96 -8.02 10.78
N LYS A 41 -20.12 -7.92 10.12
CA LYS A 41 -20.87 -9.09 9.61
C LYS A 41 -20.35 -9.59 8.25
N ALA A 42 -19.39 -8.93 7.64
CA ALA A 42 -18.89 -9.31 6.33
C ALA A 42 -18.31 -10.73 6.33
N ASN A 43 -18.76 -11.53 5.40
CA ASN A 43 -18.26 -12.88 5.16
C ASN A 43 -17.32 -12.91 3.95
N VAL A 44 -16.59 -13.99 3.76
CA VAL A 44 -15.59 -14.10 2.70
C VAL A 44 -16.18 -13.92 1.29
N PRO A 45 -17.34 -14.53 0.92
CA PRO A 45 -17.98 -14.26 -0.36
C PRO A 45 -18.33 -12.78 -0.57
N PHE A 46 -18.82 -12.11 0.47
CA PHE A 46 -19.12 -10.67 0.40
C PHE A 46 -17.85 -9.84 0.21
N LEU A 47 -16.74 -10.23 0.86
CA LEU A 47 -15.45 -9.59 0.64
C LEU A 47 -14.96 -9.76 -0.79
N VAL A 48 -15.14 -10.93 -1.39
CA VAL A 48 -14.80 -11.15 -2.81
C VAL A 48 -15.62 -10.22 -3.71
N LEU A 49 -16.92 -10.02 -3.42
CA LEU A 49 -17.80 -9.12 -4.17
C LEU A 49 -17.37 -7.65 -4.08
N PHE A 50 -16.60 -7.24 -3.06
CA PHE A 50 -16.01 -5.90 -3.01
C PHE A 50 -15.08 -5.62 -4.19
N ALA A 51 -14.62 -6.63 -4.92
CA ALA A 51 -13.90 -6.43 -6.18
C ALA A 51 -14.67 -5.55 -7.17
N ILE A 52 -16.02 -5.64 -7.17
CA ILE A 52 -16.89 -4.80 -8.01
C ILE A 52 -16.82 -3.34 -7.54
N VAL A 53 -16.84 -3.12 -6.23
CA VAL A 53 -16.71 -1.76 -5.64
C VAL A 53 -15.35 -1.17 -5.96
N ILE A 54 -14.28 -1.95 -5.83
CA ILE A 54 -12.91 -1.53 -6.14
C ILE A 54 -12.77 -1.22 -7.64
N TRP A 55 -13.34 -2.06 -8.51
CA TRP A 55 -13.35 -1.80 -9.94
C TRP A 55 -14.14 -0.53 -10.30
N GLY A 56 -15.35 -0.35 -9.74
CA GLY A 56 -16.13 0.87 -9.93
C GLY A 56 -15.41 2.11 -9.42
N ALA A 57 -14.78 2.03 -8.26
CA ALA A 57 -13.96 3.11 -7.71
C ALA A 57 -12.73 3.42 -8.58
N ALA A 58 -12.18 2.43 -9.28
CA ALA A 58 -11.07 2.62 -10.22
C ALA A 58 -11.46 3.41 -11.46
N GLN A 59 -12.76 3.52 -11.79
CA GLN A 59 -13.25 4.27 -12.95
C GLN A 59 -13.47 5.77 -12.65
N ILE A 60 -13.49 6.16 -11.38
CA ILE A 60 -13.85 7.52 -10.96
C ILE A 60 -12.70 8.23 -10.25
N LEU A 61 -12.74 9.56 -10.28
CA LEU A 61 -11.80 10.44 -9.58
C LEU A 61 -10.32 10.16 -9.92
N ASN A 62 -10.06 9.81 -11.17
CA ASN A 62 -8.71 9.71 -11.70
C ASN A 62 -8.27 11.08 -12.22
N THR A 63 -7.25 11.69 -11.61
CA THR A 63 -6.74 12.99 -12.02
C THR A 63 -5.41 12.82 -12.76
N PRO A 64 -5.35 13.15 -14.05
CA PRO A 64 -4.13 13.14 -14.83
C PRO A 64 -3.29 14.38 -14.48
N MET A 65 -2.48 14.28 -13.46
CA MET A 65 -1.40 15.25 -13.17
C MET A 65 -0.07 14.70 -13.70
N VAL A 66 1.07 15.08 -13.13
CA VAL A 66 2.38 14.50 -13.51
C VAL A 66 2.41 12.99 -13.25
N VAL A 67 1.72 12.55 -12.20
CA VAL A 67 1.41 11.14 -11.91
C VAL A 67 -0.10 11.03 -11.75
N VAL A 68 -0.68 9.97 -12.29
CA VAL A 68 -2.13 9.76 -12.16
C VAL A 68 -2.48 9.42 -10.73
N TYR A 69 -3.20 10.31 -10.07
CA TYR A 69 -3.78 10.05 -8.77
C TYR A 69 -5.13 9.37 -8.92
N ARG A 70 -5.26 8.21 -8.34
CA ARG A 70 -6.46 7.37 -8.39
C ARG A 70 -7.24 7.50 -7.08
N PHE A 71 -7.78 8.68 -6.82
CA PHE A 71 -8.48 9.00 -5.57
C PHE A 71 -9.64 8.04 -5.26
N GLY A 72 -10.38 7.61 -6.28
CA GLY A 72 -11.49 6.69 -6.11
C GLY A 72 -11.06 5.37 -5.50
N ILE A 73 -10.07 4.71 -6.08
CA ILE A 73 -9.59 3.41 -5.59
C ILE A 73 -8.87 3.53 -4.24
N TYR A 74 -8.12 4.61 -4.02
CA TYR A 74 -7.45 4.85 -2.74
C TYR A 74 -8.47 5.09 -1.62
N GLY A 75 -9.51 5.89 -1.89
CA GLY A 75 -10.61 6.12 -0.97
C GLY A 75 -11.39 4.85 -0.67
N ALA A 76 -11.76 4.08 -1.70
CA ALA A 76 -12.44 2.80 -1.51
C ALA A 76 -11.62 1.84 -0.65
N GLY A 77 -10.33 1.69 -0.93
CA GLY A 77 -9.41 0.86 -0.13
C GLY A 77 -9.32 1.34 1.32
N PHE A 78 -9.22 2.67 1.54
CA PHE A 78 -9.17 3.25 2.88
C PHE A 78 -10.46 2.98 3.68
N PHE A 79 -11.63 3.22 3.08
CA PHE A 79 -12.91 3.02 3.77
C PHE A 79 -13.22 1.54 4.00
N VAL A 80 -12.94 0.66 3.04
CA VAL A 80 -13.09 -0.79 3.23
C VAL A 80 -12.12 -1.29 4.30
N GLY A 81 -10.89 -0.79 4.30
CA GLY A 81 -9.91 -1.06 5.35
C GLY A 81 -10.46 -0.71 6.73
N TYR A 82 -10.99 0.49 6.88
CA TYR A 82 -11.53 0.97 8.15
C TYR A 82 -12.83 0.27 8.56
N PHE A 83 -13.85 0.26 7.70
CA PHE A 83 -15.18 -0.23 8.08
C PHE A 83 -15.33 -1.74 8.07
N VAL A 84 -14.44 -2.47 7.40
CA VAL A 84 -14.60 -3.92 7.21
C VAL A 84 -13.37 -4.69 7.69
N LEU A 85 -12.18 -4.39 7.17
CA LEU A 85 -10.98 -5.18 7.44
C LEU A 85 -10.34 -4.90 8.82
N SER A 86 -10.79 -3.90 9.55
CA SER A 86 -10.33 -3.61 10.92
C SER A 86 -11.03 -4.44 11.99
N HIS A 87 -12.05 -5.24 11.61
CA HIS A 87 -12.73 -6.14 12.55
C HIS A 87 -11.99 -7.48 12.66
N ASP A 88 -11.69 -7.90 13.89
CA ASP A 88 -10.99 -9.16 14.15
C ASP A 88 -11.79 -10.36 13.64
N GLU A 89 -13.12 -10.33 13.77
CA GLU A 89 -14.01 -11.39 13.29
C GLU A 89 -13.93 -11.59 11.77
N VAL A 90 -13.75 -10.50 11.03
CA VAL A 90 -13.58 -10.55 9.57
C VAL A 90 -12.22 -11.12 9.23
N MET A 91 -11.18 -10.69 9.93
CA MET A 91 -9.82 -11.20 9.76
C MET A 91 -9.72 -12.69 10.11
N ASP A 92 -10.41 -13.16 11.15
CA ASP A 92 -10.47 -14.58 11.52
C ASP A 92 -11.22 -15.43 10.48
N ARG A 93 -12.26 -14.87 9.83
CA ARG A 93 -12.92 -15.52 8.69
C ARG A 93 -12.01 -15.62 7.47
N LEU A 94 -11.25 -14.57 7.17
CA LEU A 94 -10.26 -14.55 6.09
C LEU A 94 -9.14 -15.56 6.34
N GLU A 95 -8.63 -15.64 7.57
CA GLU A 95 -7.61 -16.61 7.97
C GLU A 95 -8.00 -18.06 7.64
N LYS A 96 -9.25 -18.44 7.92
CA LYS A 96 -9.77 -19.78 7.63
C LYS A 96 -9.79 -20.11 6.12
N CYS A 97 -9.88 -19.08 5.28
CA CYS A 97 -9.93 -19.19 3.82
C CYS A 97 -8.62 -18.78 3.14
N TRP A 98 -7.48 -18.70 3.86
CA TRP A 98 -6.22 -18.22 3.31
C TRP A 98 -5.75 -19.00 2.07
N LEU A 99 -5.87 -20.33 2.09
CA LEU A 99 -5.38 -21.18 1.00
C LEU A 99 -6.19 -21.00 -0.30
N PRO A 100 -7.54 -21.11 -0.31
CA PRO A 100 -8.30 -20.86 -1.53
C PRO A 100 -8.12 -19.42 -2.04
N LEU A 101 -8.00 -18.43 -1.17
CA LEU A 101 -7.73 -17.05 -1.58
C LEU A 101 -6.34 -16.91 -2.21
N ALA A 102 -5.32 -17.55 -1.64
CA ALA A 102 -3.96 -17.55 -2.20
C ALA A 102 -3.91 -18.24 -3.58
N VAL A 103 -4.56 -19.40 -3.72
CA VAL A 103 -4.65 -20.11 -5.01
C VAL A 103 -5.37 -19.25 -6.06
N CYS A 104 -6.49 -18.63 -5.68
CA CYS A 104 -7.22 -17.73 -6.56
C CYS A 104 -6.34 -16.53 -6.98
N ALA A 105 -5.61 -15.92 -6.05
CA ALA A 105 -4.70 -14.82 -6.34
C ALA A 105 -3.59 -15.23 -7.34
N VAL A 106 -3.01 -16.43 -7.16
CA VAL A 106 -1.98 -16.96 -8.09
C VAL A 106 -2.55 -17.20 -9.47
N ILE A 107 -3.75 -17.80 -9.58
CA ILE A 107 -4.42 -18.02 -10.87
C ILE A 107 -4.70 -16.67 -11.56
N LEU A 108 -5.22 -15.69 -10.83
CA LEU A 108 -5.48 -14.36 -11.38
C LEU A 108 -4.19 -13.64 -11.77
N ALA A 109 -3.11 -13.80 -11.00
CA ALA A 109 -1.79 -13.28 -11.34
C ALA A 109 -1.27 -13.87 -12.65
N ALA A 110 -1.39 -15.19 -12.81
CA ALA A 110 -1.00 -15.88 -14.06
C ALA A 110 -1.85 -15.40 -15.24
N ALA A 111 -3.17 -15.33 -15.07
CA ALA A 111 -4.08 -14.84 -16.11
C ALA A 111 -3.77 -13.38 -16.49
N PHE A 112 -3.54 -12.51 -15.52
CA PHE A 112 -3.16 -11.12 -15.75
C PHE A 112 -1.83 -11.02 -16.50
N THR A 113 -0.82 -11.80 -16.09
CA THR A 113 0.49 -11.81 -16.72
C THR A 113 0.41 -12.29 -18.16
N VAL A 114 -0.30 -13.38 -18.44
CA VAL A 114 -0.44 -13.92 -19.80
C VAL A 114 -1.18 -12.95 -20.73
N LEU A 115 -2.28 -12.34 -20.25
CA LEU A 115 -3.11 -11.46 -21.08
C LEU A 115 -2.45 -10.10 -21.37
N TYR A 116 -1.63 -9.62 -20.45
CA TYR A 116 -0.99 -8.29 -20.56
C TYR A 116 0.52 -8.36 -20.76
N TRP A 117 1.07 -9.54 -21.10
CA TRP A 117 2.49 -9.71 -21.38
C TRP A 117 2.96 -8.75 -22.47
N GLY A 118 4.02 -8.00 -22.20
CA GLY A 118 4.59 -7.05 -23.16
C GLY A 118 3.81 -5.74 -23.32
N ARG A 119 2.71 -5.54 -22.60
CA ARG A 119 2.00 -4.26 -22.56
C ARG A 119 2.54 -3.37 -21.43
N PRO A 120 2.53 -2.03 -21.59
CA PRO A 120 2.90 -1.13 -20.53
C PRO A 120 1.85 -1.16 -19.40
N TYR A 121 2.19 -1.79 -18.29
CA TYR A 121 1.27 -1.97 -17.14
C TYR A 121 0.81 -0.67 -16.48
N ALA A 122 1.54 0.43 -16.69
CA ALA A 122 1.21 1.73 -16.12
C ALA A 122 0.13 2.48 -16.92
N GLU A 123 -0.27 1.98 -18.09
CA GLU A 123 -1.32 2.61 -18.87
C GLU A 123 -2.70 2.43 -18.24
N HIS A 124 -3.52 3.45 -18.33
CA HIS A 124 -4.91 3.44 -17.88
C HIS A 124 -5.71 2.26 -18.42
N SER A 125 -5.50 1.93 -19.69
CA SER A 125 -6.19 0.83 -20.36
C SER A 125 -6.02 -0.53 -19.69
N VAL A 126 -4.90 -0.76 -18.99
CA VAL A 126 -4.63 -2.00 -18.25
C VAL A 126 -5.12 -1.89 -16.80
N LEU A 127 -4.81 -0.79 -16.12
CA LEU A 127 -5.12 -0.59 -14.70
C LEU A 127 -6.63 -0.48 -14.41
N ASP A 128 -7.41 0.01 -15.37
CA ASP A 128 -8.85 0.20 -15.21
C ASP A 128 -9.68 -1.03 -15.61
N THR A 129 -9.01 -2.11 -16.02
CA THR A 129 -9.69 -3.37 -16.36
C THR A 129 -10.25 -4.05 -15.12
N SER A 130 -11.39 -4.74 -15.30
CA SER A 130 -12.00 -5.54 -14.25
C SER A 130 -11.07 -6.64 -13.75
N LEU A 131 -10.29 -7.26 -14.65
CA LEU A 131 -9.33 -8.29 -14.28
C LEU A 131 -8.21 -7.73 -13.39
N CYS A 132 -7.66 -6.54 -13.69
CA CYS A 132 -6.65 -5.91 -12.85
C CYS A 132 -7.20 -5.61 -11.46
N SER A 133 -8.40 -5.04 -11.36
CA SER A 133 -9.03 -4.70 -10.09
C SER A 133 -9.39 -5.94 -9.28
N LEU A 134 -9.90 -6.99 -9.93
CA LEU A 134 -10.19 -8.27 -9.28
C LEU A 134 -8.91 -8.92 -8.75
N PHE A 135 -7.87 -9.00 -9.59
CA PHE A 135 -6.58 -9.54 -9.19
C PHE A 135 -6.00 -8.77 -7.99
N ALA A 136 -5.93 -7.44 -8.09
CA ALA A 136 -5.39 -6.60 -7.03
C ALA A 136 -6.13 -6.79 -5.71
N TRP A 137 -7.46 -6.80 -5.75
CA TRP A 137 -8.29 -6.99 -4.55
C TRP A 137 -8.13 -8.38 -3.94
N ILE A 138 -8.22 -9.44 -4.74
CA ILE A 138 -8.04 -10.81 -4.25
C ILE A 138 -6.63 -11.02 -3.71
N ALA A 139 -5.60 -10.45 -4.34
CA ALA A 139 -4.24 -10.49 -3.84
C ALA A 139 -4.10 -9.81 -2.47
N VAL A 140 -4.75 -8.65 -2.26
CA VAL A 140 -4.75 -7.94 -0.97
C VAL A 140 -5.41 -8.80 0.12
N ILE A 141 -6.63 -9.30 -0.09
CA ILE A 141 -7.30 -10.10 0.95
C ILE A 141 -6.61 -11.46 1.18
N ALA A 142 -6.01 -12.06 0.15
CA ALA A 142 -5.19 -13.27 0.29
C ALA A 142 -3.92 -13.00 1.11
N ALA A 143 -3.25 -11.88 0.85
CA ALA A 143 -2.07 -11.47 1.62
C ALA A 143 -2.42 -11.20 3.08
N LEU A 144 -3.52 -10.50 3.35
CA LEU A 144 -4.00 -10.26 4.72
C LEU A 144 -4.33 -11.57 5.45
N ALA A 145 -5.05 -12.48 4.79
CA ALA A 145 -5.38 -13.80 5.34
C ALA A 145 -4.12 -14.63 5.64
N PHE A 146 -3.13 -14.62 4.72
CA PHE A 146 -1.86 -15.29 4.91
C PHE A 146 -1.07 -14.68 6.07
N MET A 147 -0.99 -13.35 6.13
CA MET A 147 -0.26 -12.64 7.18
C MET A 147 -0.90 -12.82 8.56
N LYS A 148 -2.24 -12.85 8.66
CA LYS A 148 -2.95 -13.15 9.91
C LYS A 148 -2.57 -14.57 10.40
N LYS A 149 -2.49 -15.53 9.48
CA LYS A 149 -2.20 -16.93 9.86
C LYS A 149 -0.74 -17.21 10.17
N TRP A 150 0.17 -16.64 9.37
CA TRP A 150 1.59 -17.01 9.42
C TRP A 150 2.51 -15.84 9.78
N GLY A 151 2.05 -14.61 9.63
CA GLY A 151 2.83 -13.40 9.82
C GLY A 151 2.66 -12.73 11.18
N ASP A 152 1.70 -13.18 12.00
CA ASP A 152 1.50 -12.67 13.36
C ASP A 152 2.56 -13.21 14.31
N ILE A 153 3.82 -12.94 13.98
CA ILE A 153 4.99 -13.37 14.73
C ILE A 153 5.59 -12.16 15.45
N SER A 154 5.47 -12.14 16.78
CA SER A 154 6.10 -11.10 17.58
C SER A 154 7.48 -11.57 18.06
N ASN A 155 8.52 -11.25 17.30
CA ASN A 155 9.91 -11.46 17.70
C ASN A 155 10.67 -10.11 17.77
N THR A 156 11.92 -10.15 18.21
CA THR A 156 12.75 -8.93 18.34
C THR A 156 12.92 -8.20 17.01
N LEU A 157 13.05 -8.94 15.91
CA LEU A 157 13.21 -8.34 14.57
C LEU A 157 11.94 -7.65 14.11
N THR A 158 10.77 -8.30 14.22
CA THR A 158 9.50 -7.72 13.78
C THR A 158 9.13 -6.49 14.61
N ARG A 159 9.36 -6.51 15.91
CA ARG A 159 9.17 -5.34 16.79
C ARG A 159 10.12 -4.21 16.43
N TRP A 160 11.38 -4.51 16.13
CA TRP A 160 12.35 -3.52 15.68
C TRP A 160 11.94 -2.90 14.35
N MET A 161 11.53 -3.71 13.37
CA MET A 161 11.05 -3.23 12.06
C MET A 161 9.79 -2.36 12.20
N ALA A 162 8.82 -2.79 13.01
CA ALA A 162 7.61 -2.01 13.27
C ALA A 162 7.92 -0.64 13.89
N ALA A 163 8.82 -0.61 14.88
CA ALA A 163 9.23 0.65 15.53
C ALA A 163 9.99 1.60 14.61
N LYS A 164 10.61 1.10 13.53
CA LYS A 164 11.41 1.89 12.58
C LYS A 164 10.69 2.13 11.24
N SER A 165 9.56 1.48 11.00
CA SER A 165 8.85 1.49 9.72
C SER A 165 8.56 2.90 9.22
N TRP A 166 8.16 3.82 10.10
CA TRP A 166 7.91 5.21 9.75
C TRP A 166 9.16 5.91 9.20
N GLY A 167 10.28 5.79 9.89
CA GLY A 167 11.52 6.40 9.44
C GLY A 167 12.05 5.77 8.15
N LEU A 168 11.96 4.45 8.02
CA LEU A 168 12.31 3.74 6.80
C LEU A 168 11.45 4.23 5.62
N TYR A 169 10.14 4.35 5.82
CA TYR A 169 9.23 4.89 4.81
C TYR A 169 9.57 6.33 4.41
N LEU A 170 9.93 7.18 5.37
CA LEU A 170 10.17 8.59 5.11
C LEU A 170 11.43 8.83 4.25
N PHE A 171 12.49 8.06 4.50
CA PHE A 171 13.82 8.33 3.91
C PHE A 171 14.23 7.38 2.79
N HIS A 172 13.58 6.22 2.59
CA HIS A 172 14.03 5.21 1.61
C HIS A 172 14.16 5.76 0.19
N TYR A 173 13.21 6.58 -0.25
CA TYR A 173 13.16 7.06 -1.63
C TYR A 173 14.42 7.85 -2.02
N LEU A 174 14.93 8.68 -1.12
CA LEU A 174 16.13 9.46 -1.35
C LEU A 174 17.33 8.57 -1.69
N PHE A 175 17.57 7.55 -0.87
CA PHE A 175 18.71 6.65 -1.05
C PHE A 175 18.52 5.72 -2.25
N ILE A 176 17.31 5.26 -2.52
CA ILE A 176 16.97 4.51 -3.73
C ILE A 176 17.30 5.34 -4.98
N ALA A 177 16.79 6.56 -5.06
CA ALA A 177 16.96 7.43 -6.21
C ALA A 177 18.44 7.80 -6.43
N MET A 178 19.14 8.19 -5.37
CA MET A 178 20.58 8.54 -5.46
C MET A 178 21.41 7.33 -5.88
N THR A 179 21.23 6.18 -5.25
CA THR A 179 22.02 4.99 -5.55
C THR A 179 21.74 4.47 -6.96
N ALA A 180 20.45 4.43 -7.37
CA ALA A 180 20.08 4.04 -8.72
C ALA A 180 20.73 4.96 -9.76
N TYR A 181 20.65 6.27 -9.55
CA TYR A 181 21.25 7.26 -10.46
C TYR A 181 22.77 7.06 -10.59
N TYR A 182 23.50 7.03 -9.48
CA TYR A 182 24.97 6.90 -9.53
C TYR A 182 25.42 5.57 -10.10
N LEU A 183 24.79 4.45 -9.70
CA LEU A 183 25.15 3.14 -10.23
C LEU A 183 24.86 3.02 -11.73
N THR A 184 23.76 3.58 -12.20
CA THR A 184 23.42 3.55 -13.63
C THR A 184 24.37 4.42 -14.46
N MET A 185 24.78 5.58 -13.92
CA MET A 185 25.67 6.50 -14.63
C MET A 185 27.12 6.03 -14.67
N TYR A 186 27.63 5.43 -13.60
CA TYR A 186 29.06 5.15 -13.44
C TYR A 186 29.41 3.66 -13.52
N THR A 187 28.41 2.76 -13.61
CA THR A 187 28.67 1.32 -13.68
C THR A 187 27.86 0.66 -14.79
N LYS A 188 28.33 -0.51 -15.25
CA LYS A 188 27.62 -1.38 -16.20
C LYS A 188 27.16 -2.66 -15.49
N LEU A 189 26.63 -2.53 -14.27
CA LEU A 189 26.16 -3.67 -13.50
C LEU A 189 24.95 -4.32 -14.17
N PRO A 190 24.86 -5.67 -14.14
CA PRO A 190 23.65 -6.38 -14.55
C PRO A 190 22.48 -5.94 -13.68
N ALA A 191 21.27 -5.90 -14.28
CA ALA A 191 20.06 -5.39 -13.64
C ALA A 191 19.81 -6.01 -12.25
N VAL A 192 20.03 -7.32 -12.09
CA VAL A 192 19.82 -8.00 -10.80
C VAL A 192 20.72 -7.42 -9.69
N LEU A 193 22.01 -7.23 -9.98
CA LEU A 193 22.95 -6.66 -9.01
C LEU A 193 22.60 -5.19 -8.71
N LEU A 194 22.21 -4.44 -9.75
CA LEU A 194 21.74 -3.06 -9.57
C LEU A 194 20.57 -2.99 -8.60
N TYR A 195 19.55 -3.83 -8.78
CA TYR A 195 18.39 -3.88 -7.86
C TYR A 195 18.79 -4.26 -6.43
N LEU A 196 19.68 -5.22 -6.25
CA LEU A 196 20.14 -5.63 -4.92
C LEU A 196 20.88 -4.49 -4.20
N PHE A 197 21.79 -3.80 -4.89
CA PHE A 197 22.51 -2.67 -4.30
C PHE A 197 21.60 -1.49 -3.99
N VAL A 198 20.66 -1.17 -4.88
CA VAL A 198 19.68 -0.10 -4.68
C VAL A 198 18.75 -0.42 -3.50
N ALA A 199 18.28 -1.67 -3.39
CA ALA A 199 17.45 -2.10 -2.27
C ALA A 199 18.21 -2.04 -0.93
N ALA A 200 19.44 -2.55 -0.91
CA ALA A 200 20.29 -2.51 0.29
C ALA A 200 20.60 -1.08 0.72
N ALA A 201 20.95 -0.21 -0.23
CA ALA A 201 21.21 1.21 0.05
C ALA A 201 19.96 1.97 0.51
N GLY A 202 18.80 1.67 -0.09
CA GLY A 202 17.51 2.23 0.32
C GLY A 202 17.19 1.91 1.77
N PHE A 203 17.36 0.66 2.16
CA PHE A 203 17.10 0.22 3.53
C PHE A 203 18.14 0.77 4.53
N ALA A 204 19.43 0.56 4.26
CA ALA A 204 20.50 0.98 5.15
C ALA A 204 20.59 2.50 5.27
N GLY A 205 20.48 3.23 4.15
CA GLY A 205 20.51 4.69 4.12
C GLY A 205 19.32 5.30 4.86
N ALA A 206 18.10 4.76 4.65
CA ALA A 206 16.92 5.22 5.36
C ALA A 206 17.05 5.00 6.88
N TYR A 207 17.56 3.84 7.28
CA TYR A 207 17.80 3.54 8.68
C TYR A 207 18.82 4.51 9.31
N LEU A 208 19.94 4.72 8.65
CA LEU A 208 20.98 5.66 9.14
C LEU A 208 20.44 7.09 9.22
N ALA A 209 19.73 7.56 8.20
CA ALA A 209 19.13 8.89 8.22
C ALA A 209 18.15 9.04 9.39
N TYR A 210 17.29 8.05 9.60
CA TYR A 210 16.36 8.05 10.72
C TYR A 210 17.09 8.09 12.06
N GLU A 211 18.14 7.26 12.26
CA GLU A 211 18.92 7.23 13.50
C GLU A 211 19.65 8.56 13.79
N ILE A 212 20.11 9.26 12.74
CA ILE A 212 20.72 10.58 12.88
C ILE A 212 19.67 11.62 13.26
N ILE A 213 18.56 11.67 12.50
CA ILE A 213 17.54 12.71 12.65
C ILE A 213 16.82 12.59 14.00
N ARG A 214 16.54 11.39 14.49
CA ARG A 214 15.91 11.21 15.80
C ARG A 214 16.76 11.67 16.99
N ARG A 215 18.08 11.85 16.82
CA ARG A 215 18.98 12.39 17.85
C ARG A 215 18.98 13.90 17.94
N ILE A 216 18.43 14.58 16.92
CA ILE A 216 18.33 16.04 16.88
C ILE A 216 16.95 16.45 17.43
N PRO A 217 16.87 17.14 18.61
CA PRO A 217 15.59 17.35 19.30
C PRO A 217 14.49 17.99 18.45
N VAL A 218 14.82 19.01 17.66
CA VAL A 218 13.87 19.71 16.79
C VAL A 218 13.39 18.81 15.65
N LEU A 219 14.32 18.13 14.97
CA LEU A 219 14.00 17.26 13.83
C LEU A 219 13.28 15.99 14.29
N ARG A 220 13.60 15.47 15.45
CA ARG A 220 12.92 14.34 16.05
C ARG A 220 11.42 14.61 16.17
N TRP A 221 11.06 15.77 16.70
CA TRP A 221 9.66 16.14 16.89
C TRP A 221 8.96 16.49 15.57
N THR A 222 9.59 17.30 14.71
CA THR A 222 8.94 17.81 13.49
C THR A 222 8.85 16.78 12.37
N VAL A 223 9.85 15.89 12.27
CA VAL A 223 9.97 14.92 11.15
C VAL A 223 9.57 13.52 11.57
N CYS A 224 10.00 13.07 12.75
CA CYS A 224 9.72 11.72 13.21
C CYS A 224 8.46 11.60 14.07
N GLY A 225 7.94 12.71 14.61
CA GLY A 225 6.75 12.72 15.45
C GLY A 225 6.92 12.07 16.83
N ILE A 226 8.16 12.00 17.36
CA ILE A 226 8.54 11.33 18.62
C ILE A 226 9.31 12.23 19.56
#